data_c665d051d95d11cdd156a6d56e93e9de
#
_entry.id   c665d051d95d11cdd156a6d56e93e9de
#
_cell.length_a   1.000
_cell.length_b   1.000
_cell.length_c   1.000
_cell.angle_alpha   90.00
_cell.angle_beta   90.00
_cell.angle_gamma   90.00
#
_symmetry.space_group_name_H-M   'P 1'
#
loop_
_entity.id
_entity.type
_entity.pdbx_description
1 polymer ?
#
loop_
_entity_poly.entity_id
_entity_poly.type
_entity_poly.pdbx_seq_one_letter_code
_entity_poly.pdbx_strand_id
1 'polypeptide(L)'
;MTHEFKTPIATINLALDAIRNPKIIEDKEKVYRYLQMIRDENKRMHAQVENVLRISKLEKKELDITKEPTVIHDIIEDAIEHVNLILEDKQGTIVKHYNAARTTCLVNEVHFTNVLVNILENAIKYSPDVPEIEVFTENIKDMILIKIKDHGLGMSKVAQKRVFEKFYREHTGDLHNVKGHGLGLAYVKRIVEDHNGQVYVESEKGKGSTFIIKIPLIN
;
A
#
# COMPACT_ATOMS: atom_id res chain seq x y z
N MET A 1 -12.34 -13.44 -3.14
CA MET A 1 -13.22 -12.32 -2.69
C MET A 1 -14.15 -12.71 -1.54
N THR A 2 -14.92 -13.80 -1.62
CA THR A 2 -15.86 -14.17 -0.55
C THR A 2 -15.23 -14.58 0.79
N HIS A 3 -14.03 -15.13 0.82
CA HIS A 3 -13.36 -15.56 2.05
C HIS A 3 -12.82 -14.39 2.91
N GLU A 4 -12.42 -13.30 2.30
CA GLU A 4 -11.83 -12.16 3.02
C GLU A 4 -12.88 -11.33 3.79
N PHE A 5 -14.13 -11.34 3.34
CA PHE A 5 -15.26 -10.75 4.09
C PHE A 5 -15.83 -11.71 5.14
N LYS A 6 -15.72 -13.02 4.94
CA LYS A 6 -16.26 -14.01 5.89
C LYS A 6 -15.53 -13.96 7.24
N THR A 7 -14.23 -13.79 7.25
CA THR A 7 -13.42 -13.79 8.49
C THR A 7 -13.80 -12.63 9.42
N PRO A 8 -13.78 -11.34 9.00
CA PRO A 8 -14.18 -10.25 9.89
C PRO A 8 -15.64 -10.36 10.33
N ILE A 9 -16.55 -10.80 9.46
CA ILE A 9 -17.95 -11.03 9.83
C ILE A 9 -18.07 -12.12 10.92
N ALA A 10 -17.33 -13.21 10.76
CA ALA A 10 -17.33 -14.28 11.77
C ALA A 10 -16.76 -13.79 13.11
N THR A 11 -15.68 -12.99 13.09
CA THR A 11 -15.10 -12.41 14.32
C THR A 11 -16.07 -11.45 15.00
N ILE A 12 -16.77 -10.60 14.25
CA ILE A 12 -17.81 -9.71 14.80
C ILE A 12 -18.93 -10.51 15.45
N ASN A 13 -19.44 -11.56 14.77
CA ASN A 13 -20.49 -12.40 15.30
C ASN A 13 -20.06 -13.12 16.58
N LEU A 14 -18.85 -13.69 16.62
CA LEU A 14 -18.29 -14.32 17.81
C LEU A 14 -18.18 -13.34 18.98
N ALA A 15 -17.74 -12.11 18.72
CA ALA A 15 -17.65 -11.08 19.75
C ALA A 15 -19.04 -10.67 20.27
N LEU A 16 -20.03 -10.53 19.39
CA LEU A 16 -21.41 -10.23 19.77
C LEU A 16 -22.03 -11.36 20.60
N ASP A 17 -21.81 -12.63 20.20
CA ASP A 17 -22.31 -13.78 20.95
C ASP A 17 -21.64 -13.90 22.33
N ALA A 18 -20.35 -13.59 22.41
CA ALA A 18 -19.63 -13.55 23.68
C ALA A 18 -20.19 -12.49 24.64
N ILE A 19 -20.50 -11.28 24.16
CA ILE A 19 -21.09 -10.19 24.98
C ILE A 19 -22.48 -10.60 25.55
N ARG A 20 -23.25 -11.44 24.84
CA ARG A 20 -24.54 -11.92 25.31
C ARG A 20 -24.45 -12.89 26.49
N ASN A 21 -23.26 -13.42 26.77
CA ASN A 21 -23.09 -14.33 27.93
C ASN A 21 -23.21 -13.54 29.23
N PRO A 22 -24.11 -13.93 30.19
CA PRO A 22 -24.30 -13.23 31.46
C PRO A 22 -22.99 -13.01 32.25
N LYS A 23 -22.07 -13.97 32.22
CA LYS A 23 -20.77 -13.86 32.91
C LYS A 23 -19.83 -12.84 32.27
N ILE A 24 -20.02 -12.52 31.01
CA ILE A 24 -19.20 -11.55 30.29
C ILE A 24 -19.80 -10.15 30.35
N ILE A 25 -21.12 -10.05 30.28
CA ILE A 25 -21.82 -8.75 30.30
C ILE A 25 -21.61 -8.00 31.63
N GLU A 26 -21.40 -8.73 32.73
CA GLU A 26 -21.09 -8.18 34.06
C GLU A 26 -19.61 -7.70 34.15
N ASP A 27 -18.73 -8.17 33.28
CA ASP A 27 -17.31 -7.82 33.24
C ASP A 27 -17.06 -6.69 32.23
N LYS A 28 -17.05 -5.44 32.72
CA LYS A 28 -16.90 -4.24 31.89
C LYS A 28 -15.62 -4.25 31.04
N GLU A 29 -14.51 -4.80 31.53
CA GLU A 29 -13.25 -4.85 30.77
C GLU A 29 -13.35 -5.82 29.60
N LYS A 30 -13.96 -7.00 29.79
CA LYS A 30 -14.21 -7.94 28.70
C LYS A 30 -15.17 -7.37 27.66
N VAL A 31 -16.26 -6.76 28.10
CA VAL A 31 -17.21 -6.10 27.19
C VAL A 31 -16.49 -5.04 26.36
N TYR A 32 -15.68 -4.17 26.99
CA TYR A 32 -14.91 -3.15 26.30
C TYR A 32 -13.96 -3.77 25.25
N ARG A 33 -13.27 -4.84 25.59
CA ARG A 33 -12.35 -5.56 24.67
C ARG A 33 -13.10 -6.12 23.45
N TYR A 34 -14.27 -6.72 23.64
CA TYR A 34 -15.08 -7.23 22.53
C TYR A 34 -15.63 -6.09 21.66
N LEU A 35 -16.05 -4.98 22.25
CA LEU A 35 -16.48 -3.79 21.51
C LEU A 35 -15.34 -3.20 20.66
N GLN A 36 -14.11 -3.14 21.19
CA GLN A 36 -12.95 -2.72 20.42
C GLN A 36 -12.68 -3.69 19.23
N MET A 37 -12.75 -5.00 19.48
CA MET A 37 -12.61 -5.99 18.42
C MET A 37 -13.64 -5.80 17.29
N ILE A 38 -14.91 -5.57 17.63
CA ILE A 38 -15.98 -5.27 16.67
C ILE A 38 -15.65 -4.00 15.89
N ARG A 39 -15.23 -2.95 16.57
CA ARG A 39 -14.87 -1.65 15.96
C ARG A 39 -13.72 -1.80 14.97
N ASP A 40 -12.67 -2.55 15.34
CA ASP A 40 -11.49 -2.73 14.51
C ASP A 40 -11.82 -3.56 13.27
N GLU A 41 -12.60 -4.61 13.39
CA GLU A 41 -13.04 -5.40 12.23
C GLU A 41 -14.01 -4.62 11.32
N ASN A 42 -14.86 -3.76 11.87
CA ASN A 42 -15.73 -2.90 11.08
C ASN A 42 -14.91 -1.86 10.28
N LYS A 43 -13.92 -1.19 10.91
CA LYS A 43 -12.99 -0.30 10.19
C LYS A 43 -12.25 -1.03 9.07
N ARG A 44 -11.82 -2.25 9.34
CA ARG A 44 -11.16 -3.11 8.36
C ARG A 44 -12.07 -3.44 7.17
N MET A 45 -13.32 -3.80 7.43
CA MET A 45 -14.29 -4.06 6.36
C MET A 45 -14.58 -2.81 5.53
N HIS A 46 -14.71 -1.64 6.18
CA HIS A 46 -14.91 -0.37 5.47
C HIS A 46 -13.75 -0.08 4.50
N ALA A 47 -12.51 -0.19 4.97
CA ALA A 47 -11.33 -0.03 4.11
C ALA A 47 -11.29 -1.04 2.95
N GLN A 48 -11.79 -2.27 3.17
CA GLN A 48 -11.92 -3.28 2.10
C GLN A 48 -12.92 -2.86 1.02
N VAL A 49 -14.09 -2.42 1.45
CA VAL A 49 -15.15 -1.95 0.53
C VAL A 49 -14.66 -0.77 -0.30
N GLU A 50 -14.04 0.22 0.34
CA GLU A 50 -13.48 1.39 -0.36
C GLU A 50 -12.43 0.99 -1.40
N ASN A 51 -11.55 0.05 -1.07
CA ASN A 51 -10.55 -0.45 -2.01
C ASN A 51 -11.17 -1.19 -3.21
N VAL A 52 -12.20 -2.02 -2.98
CA VAL A 52 -12.93 -2.70 -4.06
C VAL A 52 -13.67 -1.70 -4.93
N LEU A 53 -14.32 -0.69 -4.35
CA LEU A 53 -15.01 0.37 -5.08
C LEU A 53 -14.02 1.21 -5.91
N ARG A 54 -12.86 1.55 -5.35
CA ARG A 54 -11.80 2.28 -6.06
C ARG A 54 -11.35 1.51 -7.31
N ILE A 55 -11.14 0.20 -7.19
CA ILE A 55 -10.73 -0.64 -8.33
C ILE A 55 -11.86 -0.81 -9.34
N SER A 56 -13.11 -0.98 -8.88
CA SER A 56 -14.25 -1.03 -9.79
C SER A 56 -14.40 0.25 -10.62
N LYS A 57 -14.20 1.42 -10.01
CA LYS A 57 -14.17 2.71 -10.71
C LYS A 57 -13.01 2.79 -11.71
N LEU A 58 -11.83 2.26 -11.36
CA LEU A 58 -10.69 2.13 -12.27
C LEU A 58 -11.01 1.27 -13.51
N GLU A 59 -11.72 0.15 -13.32
CA GLU A 59 -12.08 -0.75 -14.43
C GLU A 59 -13.03 -0.13 -15.42
N LYS A 60 -14.00 0.65 -14.92
CA LYS A 60 -15.02 1.30 -15.75
C LYS A 60 -14.54 2.54 -16.48
N LYS A 61 -13.27 2.95 -16.34
CA LYS A 61 -12.73 4.25 -16.80
C LYS A 61 -13.54 5.46 -16.25
N GLU A 62 -14.22 5.29 -15.13
CA GLU A 62 -15.03 6.31 -14.48
C GLU A 62 -14.20 7.19 -13.51
N LEU A 63 -12.90 6.94 -13.41
CA LEU A 63 -12.02 7.88 -12.72
C LEU A 63 -11.77 9.07 -13.62
N ASP A 64 -12.21 10.21 -13.18
CA ASP A 64 -11.78 11.48 -13.76
C ASP A 64 -10.32 11.70 -13.33
N ILE A 65 -9.38 11.23 -14.17
CA ILE A 65 -7.95 11.43 -13.98
C ILE A 65 -7.56 12.71 -14.70
N THR A 66 -8.07 13.83 -14.24
CA THR A 66 -7.58 15.14 -14.68
C THR A 66 -6.13 15.26 -14.25
N LYS A 67 -5.23 15.45 -15.23
CA LYS A 67 -3.79 15.54 -15.01
C LYS A 67 -3.35 16.98 -15.15
N GLU A 68 -2.48 17.40 -14.25
CA GLU A 68 -1.91 18.75 -14.23
C GLU A 68 -0.38 18.69 -14.15
N PRO A 69 0.34 19.73 -14.62
CA PRO A 69 1.77 19.86 -14.42
C PRO A 69 2.09 19.89 -12.92
N THR A 70 2.75 18.86 -12.42
CA THR A 70 3.03 18.71 -10.99
C THR A 70 4.48 18.32 -10.76
N VAL A 71 5.08 18.85 -9.71
CA VAL A 71 6.45 18.54 -9.30
C VAL A 71 6.47 17.21 -8.54
N ILE A 72 7.15 16.22 -9.07
CA ILE A 72 7.17 14.86 -8.51
C ILE A 72 7.81 14.82 -7.11
N HIS A 73 8.80 15.69 -6.83
CA HIS A 73 9.40 15.71 -5.50
C HIS A 73 8.40 16.12 -4.43
N ASP A 74 7.49 17.06 -4.72
CA ASP A 74 6.44 17.47 -3.77
C ASP A 74 5.50 16.30 -3.48
N ILE A 75 5.08 15.56 -4.50
CA ILE A 75 4.25 14.34 -4.32
C ILE A 75 4.98 13.28 -3.49
N ILE A 76 6.30 13.13 -3.66
CA ILE A 76 7.09 12.18 -2.85
C ILE A 76 7.11 12.62 -1.38
N GLU A 77 7.31 13.91 -1.10
CA GLU A 77 7.29 14.45 0.27
C GLU A 77 5.91 14.24 0.92
N ASP A 78 4.83 14.55 0.21
CA ASP A 78 3.46 14.30 0.71
C ASP A 78 3.22 12.82 1.02
N ALA A 79 3.68 11.92 0.15
CA ALA A 79 3.55 10.49 0.38
C ALA A 79 4.35 10.01 1.60
N ILE A 80 5.54 10.57 1.82
CA ILE A 80 6.37 10.29 2.99
C ILE A 80 5.67 10.78 4.26
N GLU A 81 5.11 12.00 4.24
CA GLU A 81 4.35 12.54 5.37
C GLU A 81 3.16 11.65 5.76
N HIS A 82 2.44 11.12 4.77
CA HIS A 82 1.31 10.20 5.01
C HIS A 82 1.71 8.91 5.75
N VAL A 83 2.92 8.41 5.55
CA VAL A 83 3.39 7.18 6.20
C VAL A 83 4.24 7.44 7.44
N ASN A 84 4.56 8.70 7.74
CA ASN A 84 5.52 9.07 8.80
C ASN A 84 5.11 8.51 10.16
N LEU A 85 3.84 8.64 10.53
CA LEU A 85 3.34 8.16 11.82
C LEU A 85 3.53 6.63 11.98
N ILE A 86 3.27 5.87 10.91
CA ILE A 86 3.43 4.41 10.92
C ILE A 86 4.92 4.04 10.95
N LEU A 87 5.75 4.84 10.30
CA LEU A 87 7.19 4.65 10.24
C LEU A 87 7.81 4.92 11.62
N GLU A 88 7.44 6.01 12.28
CA GLU A 88 7.90 6.37 13.63
C GLU A 88 7.49 5.32 14.67
N ASP A 89 6.27 4.79 14.61
CA ASP A 89 5.80 3.71 15.49
C ASP A 89 6.68 2.47 15.39
N LYS A 90 7.25 2.21 14.22
CA LYS A 90 8.21 1.13 13.97
C LYS A 90 9.68 1.54 14.11
N GLN A 91 9.97 2.78 14.52
CA GLN A 91 11.33 3.34 14.59
C GLN A 91 12.09 3.30 13.25
N GLY A 92 11.35 3.31 12.14
CA GLY A 92 11.90 3.20 10.80
C GLY A 92 12.49 4.51 10.29
N THR A 93 13.20 4.44 9.16
CA THR A 93 13.83 5.59 8.50
C THR A 93 13.59 5.60 7.01
N ILE A 94 13.50 6.81 6.43
CA ILE A 94 13.51 7.02 4.97
C ILE A 94 14.66 7.94 4.61
N VAL A 95 15.57 7.46 3.74
CA VAL A 95 16.67 8.25 3.19
C VAL A 95 16.33 8.65 1.77
N LYS A 96 16.52 9.94 1.44
CA LYS A 96 16.16 10.54 0.17
C LYS A 96 17.40 10.88 -0.67
N HIS A 97 17.41 10.45 -1.94
CA HIS A 97 18.49 10.67 -2.92
C HIS A 97 17.87 11.29 -4.18
N TYR A 98 17.61 12.59 -4.15
CA TYR A 98 16.97 13.33 -5.23
C TYR A 98 17.98 13.85 -6.24
N ASN A 99 18.29 13.02 -7.24
CA ASN A 99 19.26 13.34 -8.30
C ASN A 99 18.60 13.81 -9.61
N ALA A 100 17.26 13.79 -9.69
CA ALA A 100 16.54 14.28 -10.87
C ALA A 100 16.55 15.81 -10.90
N ALA A 101 17.12 16.41 -11.94
CA ALA A 101 17.12 17.85 -12.17
C ALA A 101 15.79 18.36 -12.76
N ARG A 102 15.11 17.52 -13.58
CA ARG A 102 13.79 17.80 -14.15
C ARG A 102 12.77 16.95 -13.42
N THR A 103 11.73 17.57 -12.86
CA THR A 103 10.80 16.89 -11.94
C THR A 103 9.34 17.10 -12.27
N THR A 104 9.02 17.92 -13.28
CA THR A 104 7.63 18.24 -13.62
C THR A 104 7.07 17.22 -14.60
N CYS A 105 5.96 16.60 -14.20
CA CYS A 105 5.22 15.61 -14.98
C CYS A 105 3.75 16.00 -15.09
N LEU A 106 3.06 15.47 -16.09
CA LEU A 106 1.62 15.64 -16.25
C LEU A 106 0.91 14.50 -15.49
N VAL A 107 0.51 14.74 -14.25
CA VAL A 107 -0.06 13.72 -13.36
C VAL A 107 -1.29 14.23 -12.61
N ASN A 108 -2.11 13.30 -12.14
CA ASN A 108 -3.11 13.58 -11.11
C ASN A 108 -2.43 13.40 -9.75
N GLU A 109 -2.27 14.50 -9.02
CA GLU A 109 -1.56 14.55 -7.74
C GLU A 109 -2.10 13.55 -6.73
N VAL A 110 -3.42 13.55 -6.49
CA VAL A 110 -4.06 12.66 -5.51
C VAL A 110 -3.84 11.18 -5.84
N HIS A 111 -4.02 10.80 -7.10
CA HIS A 111 -3.82 9.42 -7.50
C HIS A 111 -2.34 9.01 -7.45
N PHE A 112 -1.43 9.93 -7.81
CA PHE A 112 -0.01 9.63 -7.84
C PHE A 112 0.60 9.59 -6.43
N THR A 113 0.16 10.46 -5.51
CA THR A 113 0.48 10.37 -4.08
C THR A 113 0.04 9.00 -3.52
N ASN A 114 -1.19 8.56 -3.81
CA ASN A 114 -1.67 7.23 -3.40
C ASN A 114 -0.84 6.07 -3.99
N VAL A 115 -0.27 6.21 -5.19
CA VAL A 115 0.68 5.23 -5.76
C VAL A 115 1.90 5.09 -4.87
N LEU A 116 2.52 6.22 -4.49
CA LEU A 116 3.73 6.21 -3.67
C LEU A 116 3.43 5.72 -2.24
N VAL A 117 2.33 6.16 -1.64
CA VAL A 117 1.86 5.68 -0.33
C VAL A 117 1.69 4.17 -0.33
N ASN A 118 1.04 3.57 -1.34
CA ASN A 118 0.88 2.11 -1.42
C ASN A 118 2.22 1.36 -1.46
N ILE A 119 3.24 1.92 -2.13
CA ILE A 119 4.57 1.29 -2.19
C ILE A 119 5.31 1.48 -0.85
N LEU A 120 5.27 2.67 -0.26
CA LEU A 120 5.90 2.97 1.03
C LEU A 120 5.26 2.14 2.16
N GLU A 121 3.93 2.04 2.21
CA GLU A 121 3.23 1.17 3.17
C GLU A 121 3.65 -0.30 3.01
N ASN A 122 3.82 -0.78 1.78
CA ASN A 122 4.31 -2.13 1.54
C ASN A 122 5.75 -2.30 2.04
N ALA A 123 6.64 -1.34 1.80
CA ALA A 123 8.01 -1.34 2.29
C ALA A 123 8.05 -1.43 3.82
N ILE A 124 7.25 -0.62 4.52
CA ILE A 124 7.13 -0.63 6.00
C ILE A 124 6.54 -1.95 6.50
N LYS A 125 5.53 -2.46 5.81
CA LYS A 125 4.76 -3.62 6.20
C LYS A 125 5.54 -4.92 6.08
N TYR A 126 6.34 -5.05 5.02
CA TYR A 126 7.12 -6.26 4.73
C TYR A 126 8.55 -6.21 5.25
N SER A 127 8.89 -5.21 6.03
CA SER A 127 10.12 -5.18 6.83
C SER A 127 9.90 -5.97 8.12
N PRO A 128 10.62 -7.07 8.34
CA PRO A 128 10.50 -7.88 9.56
C PRO A 128 11.09 -7.17 10.78
N ASP A 129 12.11 -6.36 10.56
CA ASP A 129 12.81 -5.55 11.56
C ASP A 129 12.42 -4.06 11.40
N VAL A 130 13.29 -3.17 11.89
CA VAL A 130 13.14 -1.72 11.72
C VAL A 130 13.14 -1.39 10.23
N PRO A 131 12.09 -0.72 9.71
CA PRO A 131 12.03 -0.38 8.29
C PRO A 131 13.13 0.63 7.89
N GLU A 132 13.98 0.24 6.97
CA GLU A 132 14.96 1.12 6.32
C GLU A 132 14.58 1.25 4.85
N ILE A 133 14.18 2.46 4.43
CA ILE A 133 13.68 2.72 3.09
C ILE A 133 14.56 3.78 2.43
N GLU A 134 14.86 3.59 1.17
CA GLU A 134 15.60 4.56 0.36
C GLU A 134 14.74 5.00 -0.83
N VAL A 135 14.63 6.30 -1.05
CA VAL A 135 13.90 6.89 -2.19
C VAL A 135 14.88 7.60 -3.11
N PHE A 136 14.94 7.16 -4.36
CA PHE A 136 15.83 7.73 -5.37
C PHE A 136 15.02 8.36 -6.49
N THR A 137 15.52 9.49 -7.02
CA THR A 137 15.01 10.03 -8.28
C THR A 137 16.18 10.33 -9.22
N GLU A 138 16.01 10.03 -10.51
CA GLU A 138 16.97 10.36 -11.56
C GLU A 138 16.26 10.62 -12.89
N ASN A 139 16.90 11.35 -13.79
CA ASN A 139 16.36 11.55 -15.14
C ASN A 139 17.02 10.58 -16.13
N ILE A 140 16.20 9.88 -16.91
CA ILE A 140 16.65 9.05 -18.03
C ILE A 140 15.93 9.50 -19.29
N LYS A 141 16.65 10.21 -20.17
CA LYS A 141 16.05 10.85 -21.37
C LYS A 141 14.92 11.80 -20.95
N ASP A 142 13.73 11.59 -21.49
CA ASP A 142 12.52 12.37 -21.22
C ASP A 142 11.61 11.74 -20.15
N MET A 143 12.20 10.97 -19.24
CA MET A 143 11.50 10.33 -18.14
C MET A 143 12.14 10.69 -16.81
N ILE A 144 11.32 10.80 -15.76
CA ILE A 144 11.80 10.70 -14.39
C ILE A 144 11.65 9.27 -13.91
N LEU A 145 12.69 8.77 -13.29
CA LEU A 145 12.73 7.46 -12.63
C LEU A 145 12.63 7.69 -11.13
N ILE A 146 11.67 7.00 -10.48
CA ILE A 146 11.49 6.99 -9.03
C ILE A 146 11.73 5.56 -8.57
N LYS A 147 12.67 5.37 -7.63
CA LYS A 147 12.94 4.06 -7.03
C LYS A 147 12.64 4.13 -5.54
N ILE A 148 11.90 3.18 -5.03
CA ILE A 148 11.65 2.99 -3.60
C ILE A 148 12.21 1.62 -3.24
N LYS A 149 13.28 1.60 -2.45
CA LYS A 149 14.00 0.41 -2.05
C LYS A 149 13.75 0.13 -0.57
N ASP A 150 13.42 -1.11 -0.26
CA ASP A 150 13.30 -1.65 1.09
C ASP A 150 14.33 -2.77 1.34
N HIS A 151 14.62 -3.03 2.58
CA HIS A 151 15.46 -4.13 3.06
C HIS A 151 14.62 -5.23 3.73
N GLY A 152 13.37 -5.40 3.27
CA GLY A 152 12.41 -6.34 3.81
C GLY A 152 12.61 -7.79 3.36
N LEU A 153 11.54 -8.57 3.43
CA LEU A 153 11.52 -10.01 3.11
C LEU A 153 11.88 -10.33 1.66
N GLY A 154 11.77 -9.37 0.76
CA GLY A 154 11.91 -9.61 -0.67
C GLY A 154 10.89 -10.60 -1.23
N MET A 155 11.00 -10.89 -2.53
CA MET A 155 10.04 -11.70 -3.28
C MET A 155 10.72 -12.76 -4.14
N SER A 156 10.04 -13.91 -4.31
CA SER A 156 10.45 -14.93 -5.27
C SER A 156 10.31 -14.42 -6.71
N LYS A 157 11.02 -15.04 -7.67
CA LYS A 157 10.89 -14.70 -9.11
C LYS A 157 9.47 -14.90 -9.64
N VAL A 158 8.72 -15.84 -9.07
CA VAL A 158 7.31 -16.07 -9.42
C VAL A 158 6.44 -14.91 -8.90
N ALA A 159 6.66 -14.48 -7.66
CA ALA A 159 5.92 -13.35 -7.07
C ALA A 159 6.18 -12.05 -7.82
N GLN A 160 7.43 -11.75 -8.19
CA GLN A 160 7.77 -10.54 -8.95
C GLN A 160 6.98 -10.40 -10.26
N LYS A 161 6.71 -11.50 -10.95
CA LYS A 161 5.91 -11.49 -12.19
C LYS A 161 4.43 -11.23 -11.96
N ARG A 162 3.93 -11.57 -10.77
CA ARG A 162 2.50 -11.59 -10.45
C ARG A 162 2.08 -10.52 -9.45
N VAL A 163 3.02 -9.83 -8.80
CA VAL A 163 2.75 -8.92 -7.68
C VAL A 163 1.79 -7.77 -8.04
N PHE A 164 1.68 -7.43 -9.32
CA PHE A 164 0.75 -6.43 -9.86
C PHE A 164 -0.60 -7.02 -10.29
N GLU A 165 -0.78 -8.35 -10.21
CA GLU A 165 -2.08 -8.98 -10.45
C GLU A 165 -3.04 -8.68 -9.30
N LYS A 166 -4.33 -8.51 -9.61
CA LYS A 166 -5.38 -8.29 -8.60
C LYS A 166 -5.49 -9.53 -7.69
N PHE A 167 -5.61 -9.26 -6.38
CA PHE A 167 -5.76 -10.30 -5.34
C PHE A 167 -4.56 -11.24 -5.20
N TYR A 168 -3.47 -11.00 -5.92
CA TYR A 168 -2.27 -11.80 -5.77
C TYR A 168 -1.57 -11.49 -4.44
N ARG A 169 -1.17 -12.54 -3.75
CA ARG A 169 -0.35 -12.50 -2.53
C ARG A 169 0.61 -13.67 -2.55
N GLU A 170 1.87 -13.44 -2.23
CA GLU A 170 2.81 -14.53 -1.99
C GLU A 170 2.50 -15.16 -0.62
N HIS A 171 2.37 -16.48 -0.57
CA HIS A 171 2.19 -17.20 0.68
C HIS A 171 3.56 -17.31 1.37
N THR A 172 3.79 -16.48 2.36
CA THR A 172 5.03 -16.45 3.15
C THR A 172 4.86 -17.23 4.45
N GLY A 173 4.57 -18.55 4.38
CA GLY A 173 4.54 -19.44 5.55
C GLY A 173 3.77 -18.88 6.75
N ASP A 174 4.36 -18.89 7.93
CA ASP A 174 3.74 -18.51 9.22
C ASP A 174 3.43 -17.01 9.40
N LEU A 175 3.73 -16.14 8.43
CA LEU A 175 3.35 -14.72 8.47
C LEU A 175 1.89 -14.49 8.05
N HIS A 176 0.97 -15.27 8.63
CA HIS A 176 -0.49 -15.06 8.46
C HIS A 176 -0.98 -13.68 8.94
N ASN A 177 -0.16 -12.90 9.64
CA ASN A 177 -0.53 -11.60 10.22
C ASN A 177 -0.30 -10.39 9.32
N VAL A 178 0.26 -10.53 8.13
CA VAL A 178 0.45 -9.38 7.23
C VAL A 178 -0.87 -9.04 6.55
N LYS A 179 -1.63 -8.11 7.13
CA LYS A 179 -2.95 -7.66 6.64
C LYS A 179 -2.82 -6.99 5.26
N GLY A 180 -3.66 -7.37 4.28
CA GLY A 180 -3.73 -6.71 2.96
C GLY A 180 -4.52 -7.52 1.94
N HIS A 181 -5.09 -6.85 0.93
CA HIS A 181 -6.09 -7.43 0.02
C HIS A 181 -5.55 -7.78 -1.37
N GLY A 182 -4.23 -7.57 -1.60
CA GLY A 182 -3.64 -7.80 -2.91
C GLY A 182 -4.14 -6.86 -4.02
N LEU A 183 -4.62 -5.67 -3.65
CA LEU A 183 -5.18 -4.70 -4.57
C LEU A 183 -4.31 -3.45 -4.75
N GLY A 184 -3.47 -3.12 -3.77
CA GLY A 184 -2.65 -1.91 -3.77
C GLY A 184 -1.70 -1.82 -4.96
N LEU A 185 -0.95 -2.89 -5.24
CA LEU A 185 -0.01 -2.90 -6.36
C LEU A 185 -0.70 -2.99 -7.72
N ALA A 186 -1.88 -3.61 -7.81
CA ALA A 186 -2.70 -3.57 -9.02
C ALA A 186 -3.19 -2.13 -9.32
N TYR A 187 -3.56 -1.37 -8.26
CA TYR A 187 -3.86 0.05 -8.37
C TYR A 187 -2.63 0.85 -8.83
N VAL A 188 -1.47 0.62 -8.21
CA VAL A 188 -0.20 1.26 -8.59
C VAL A 188 0.05 1.09 -10.09
N LYS A 189 0.00 -0.15 -10.59
CA LYS A 189 0.22 -0.44 -12.01
C LYS A 189 -0.76 0.31 -12.89
N ARG A 190 -2.04 0.28 -12.58
CA ARG A 190 -3.08 0.93 -13.37
C ARG A 190 -2.88 2.45 -13.44
N ILE A 191 -2.67 3.12 -12.30
CA ILE A 191 -2.47 4.58 -12.29
C ILE A 191 -1.21 4.97 -13.04
N VAL A 192 -0.10 4.26 -12.85
CA VAL A 192 1.15 4.53 -13.57
C VAL A 192 0.95 4.37 -15.08
N GLU A 193 0.26 3.32 -15.54
CA GLU A 193 -0.07 3.10 -16.96
C GLU A 193 -1.00 4.20 -17.51
N ASP A 194 -2.01 4.63 -16.74
CA ASP A 194 -2.89 5.74 -17.13
C ASP A 194 -2.13 7.08 -17.25
N HIS A 195 -0.97 7.21 -16.59
CA HIS A 195 -0.05 8.35 -16.72
C HIS A 195 1.05 8.14 -17.79
N ASN A 196 0.85 7.21 -18.72
CA ASN A 196 1.82 6.83 -19.76
C ASN A 196 3.18 6.39 -19.20
N GLY A 197 3.18 5.93 -17.97
CA GLY A 197 4.36 5.45 -17.26
C GLY A 197 4.50 3.93 -17.30
N GLN A 198 5.52 3.46 -16.61
CA GLN A 198 5.81 2.05 -16.42
C GLN A 198 6.18 1.80 -14.96
N VAL A 199 5.77 0.66 -14.41
CA VAL A 199 6.18 0.21 -13.07
C VAL A 199 6.65 -1.24 -13.14
N TYR A 200 7.72 -1.53 -12.44
CA TYR A 200 8.26 -2.86 -12.27
C TYR A 200 8.93 -3.01 -10.91
N VAL A 201 9.34 -4.23 -10.57
CA VAL A 201 9.98 -4.54 -9.30
C VAL A 201 11.20 -5.41 -9.53
N GLU A 202 12.28 -5.08 -8.82
CA GLU A 202 13.46 -5.92 -8.67
C GLU A 202 13.51 -6.37 -7.22
N SER A 203 13.68 -7.67 -6.98
CA SER A 203 13.65 -8.19 -5.62
C SER A 203 14.43 -9.49 -5.52
N GLU A 204 14.98 -9.74 -4.34
CA GLU A 204 15.58 -11.00 -3.97
C GLU A 204 15.10 -11.40 -2.58
N LYS A 205 14.66 -12.65 -2.44
CA LYS A 205 14.12 -13.15 -1.17
C LYS A 205 15.17 -13.05 -0.07
N GLY A 206 14.80 -12.39 1.05
CA GLY A 206 15.68 -12.12 2.19
C GLY A 206 16.58 -10.90 2.05
N LYS A 207 16.51 -10.14 0.92
CA LYS A 207 17.32 -8.93 0.70
C LYS A 207 16.50 -7.66 0.48
N GLY A 208 15.18 -7.81 0.35
CA GLY A 208 14.28 -6.68 0.11
C GLY A 208 13.84 -6.53 -1.35
N SER A 209 13.19 -5.40 -1.65
CA SER A 209 12.64 -5.10 -2.96
C SER A 209 12.94 -3.67 -3.37
N THR A 210 12.99 -3.42 -4.67
CA THR A 210 13.06 -2.09 -5.25
C THR A 210 11.92 -1.94 -6.25
N PHE A 211 10.95 -1.10 -5.93
CA PHE A 211 9.91 -0.70 -6.86
C PHE A 211 10.41 0.47 -7.70
N ILE A 212 10.21 0.39 -9.01
CA ILE A 212 10.75 1.33 -9.98
C ILE A 212 9.62 1.85 -10.84
N ILE A 213 9.39 3.15 -10.81
CA ILE A 213 8.39 3.87 -11.59
C ILE A 213 9.10 4.77 -12.60
N LYS A 214 8.63 4.79 -13.84
CA LYS A 214 9.06 5.72 -14.89
C LYS A 214 7.87 6.54 -15.36
N ILE A 215 7.98 7.86 -15.35
CA ILE A 215 6.93 8.79 -15.81
C ILE A 215 7.51 9.77 -16.81
N PRO A 216 6.79 10.08 -17.91
CA PRO A 216 7.22 11.09 -18.86
C PRO A 216 7.30 12.48 -18.21
N LEU A 217 8.40 13.17 -18.46
CA LEU A 217 8.56 14.59 -18.13
C LEU A 217 7.77 15.44 -19.13
N ILE A 218 7.27 16.57 -18.69
CA ILE A 218 6.81 17.62 -19.60
C ILE A 218 7.97 18.53 -19.97
N ASN A 219 7.95 19.01 -21.22
CA ASN A 219 8.96 19.93 -21.74
C ASN A 219 8.70 21.36 -21.25
#